data_1a4d2ff38e3ef7d2436ded12afd7ae69
#
_entry.id   1a4d2ff38e3ef7d2436ded12afd7ae69
#
_cell.length_a   1.000
_cell.length_b   1.000
_cell.length_c   1.000
_cell.angle_alpha   90.00
_cell.angle_beta   90.00
_cell.angle_gamma   90.00
#
_symmetry.space_group_name_H-M   'P 1'
#
loop_
_entity.id
_entity.type
_entity.pdbx_description
1 polymer ?
#
loop_
_entity_poly.entity_id
_entity_poly.type
_entity_poly.pdbx_seq_one_letter_code
_entity_poly.pdbx_strand_id
1 'polypeptide(L)'
;MLFRSCEVDVYERNRAGDTFGWGVVFSDETLGNVEAADPESFAEIRAEFAYWTDIETFVGDEMVRSTGHGFCGLARRKLLEILDRRARALGVRMHYETEVSREVLEREADLVVASDGINSQVRQEGREHFGESIDWRVCRFSWLGTNKPLSAFTFIFRENDHGVWNIHAYPFERGEEPLSTWIVECTEETWRRAGLEDASEEDTVAYVRELFGDHLDGYDLLTNRSIWRVFPTVRCEAWVDGKTVLLGDSAHTAH
;
A
#
# COMPACT_ATOMS: atom_id res chain seq x y z
N MET A 1 -1.19 3.67 24.77
CA MET A 1 -0.89 4.38 26.03
C MET A 1 0.52 4.15 26.58
N LEU A 2 1.26 3.16 26.15
CA LEU A 2 2.60 2.79 26.66
C LEU A 2 3.70 3.84 26.39
N PHE A 3 3.56 4.68 25.39
CA PHE A 3 4.63 5.61 24.95
C PHE A 3 4.43 7.08 25.33
N ARG A 4 3.41 7.45 26.12
CA ARG A 4 3.17 8.86 26.51
C ARG A 4 4.24 9.47 27.43
N SER A 5 5.15 8.64 27.95
CA SER A 5 6.29 9.08 28.76
C SER A 5 7.65 8.89 28.08
N CYS A 6 7.66 8.50 26.79
CA CYS A 6 8.87 8.27 26.03
C CYS A 6 9.20 9.48 25.16
N GLU A 7 10.48 9.77 25.00
CA GLU A 7 10.94 10.61 23.90
C GLU A 7 11.04 9.73 22.65
N VAL A 8 10.48 10.19 21.53
CA VAL A 8 10.40 9.44 20.29
C VAL A 8 11.02 10.23 19.15
N ASP A 9 11.97 9.61 18.47
CA ASP A 9 12.54 10.07 17.21
C ASP A 9 12.13 9.14 16.08
N VAL A 10 11.70 9.70 14.96
CA VAL A 10 11.39 8.96 13.74
C VAL A 10 12.34 9.41 12.63
N TYR A 11 13.04 8.46 12.04
CA TYR A 11 13.97 8.69 10.93
C TYR A 11 13.37 8.13 9.65
N GLU A 12 13.24 8.97 8.63
CA GLU A 12 12.71 8.62 7.31
C GLU A 12 13.71 9.12 6.24
N ARG A 13 14.14 8.21 5.37
CA ARG A 13 15.11 8.53 4.30
C ARG A 13 14.53 9.40 3.19
N ASN A 14 13.21 9.36 2.98
CA ASN A 14 12.52 10.15 1.96
C ASN A 14 12.14 11.53 2.50
N ARG A 15 11.70 12.41 1.61
CA ARG A 15 11.14 13.71 1.97
C ARG A 15 9.78 13.56 2.64
N ALA A 16 9.42 14.55 3.44
CA ALA A 16 8.07 14.62 3.99
C ALA A 16 7.02 14.60 2.89
N GLY A 17 6.05 13.70 3.01
CA GLY A 17 4.96 13.54 2.03
C GLY A 17 5.31 12.77 0.76
N ASP A 18 6.55 12.32 0.58
CA ASP A 18 6.90 11.43 -0.53
C ASP A 18 6.22 10.08 -0.33
N THR A 19 5.49 9.63 -1.36
CA THR A 19 4.83 8.33 -1.37
C THR A 19 4.74 7.79 -2.80
N PHE A 20 4.49 6.52 -2.93
CA PHE A 20 4.20 5.84 -4.19
C PHE A 20 2.79 5.23 -4.15
N GLY A 21 2.25 4.93 -5.33
CA GLY A 21 0.87 4.44 -5.46
C GLY A 21 -0.15 5.55 -5.17
N TRP A 22 -1.39 5.15 -4.92
CA TRP A 22 -2.54 6.04 -4.90
C TRP A 22 -3.25 6.01 -3.56
N GLY A 23 -4.30 5.20 -3.44
CA GLY A 23 -5.06 5.04 -2.22
C GLY A 23 -4.57 3.87 -1.36
N VAL A 24 -4.97 3.89 -0.11
CA VAL A 24 -4.92 2.74 0.79
C VAL A 24 -6.33 2.36 1.19
N VAL A 25 -6.56 1.07 1.45
CA VAL A 25 -7.87 0.55 1.87
C VAL A 25 -7.77 -0.02 3.27
N PHE A 26 -8.79 0.23 4.08
CA PHE A 26 -8.93 -0.32 5.42
C PHE A 26 -10.28 -1.01 5.57
N SER A 27 -10.32 -2.08 6.35
CA SER A 27 -11.55 -2.69 6.84
C SER A 27 -12.06 -1.95 8.07
N ASP A 28 -13.35 -2.13 8.39
CA ASP A 28 -13.95 -1.61 9.63
C ASP A 28 -13.22 -2.08 10.89
N GLU A 29 -12.68 -3.30 10.89
CA GLU A 29 -11.89 -3.83 12.00
C GLU A 29 -10.59 -3.03 12.19
N THR A 30 -9.88 -2.76 11.10
CA THR A 30 -8.66 -1.94 11.15
C THR A 30 -8.95 -0.53 11.65
N LEU A 31 -10.04 0.07 11.17
CA LEU A 31 -10.48 1.39 11.63
C LEU A 31 -10.85 1.40 13.11
N GLY A 32 -11.52 0.35 13.61
CA GLY A 32 -11.81 0.21 15.04
C GLY A 32 -10.54 0.13 15.89
N ASN A 33 -9.49 -0.52 15.41
CA ASN A 33 -8.19 -0.54 16.08
C ASN A 33 -7.52 0.84 16.11
N VAL A 34 -7.61 1.60 15.01
CA VAL A 34 -7.10 2.99 14.97
C VAL A 34 -7.86 3.89 15.92
N GLU A 35 -9.20 3.80 15.94
CA GLU A 35 -10.06 4.57 16.87
C GLU A 35 -9.71 4.27 18.33
N ALA A 36 -9.54 3.01 18.68
CA ALA A 36 -9.18 2.60 20.03
C ALA A 36 -7.78 3.07 20.44
N ALA A 37 -6.84 3.13 19.50
CA ALA A 37 -5.46 3.54 19.75
C ALA A 37 -5.29 5.07 19.82
N ASP A 38 -5.88 5.80 18.88
CA ASP A 38 -5.81 7.26 18.78
C ASP A 38 -7.09 7.85 18.13
N PRO A 39 -8.12 8.18 18.95
CA PRO A 39 -9.38 8.73 18.47
C PRO A 39 -9.23 10.04 17.66
N GLU A 40 -8.18 10.83 17.90
CA GLU A 40 -7.97 12.09 17.19
C GLU A 40 -7.54 11.83 15.74
N SER A 41 -6.55 10.95 15.51
CA SER A 41 -6.20 10.54 14.14
C SER A 41 -7.36 9.86 13.43
N PHE A 42 -8.11 9.01 14.13
CA PHE A 42 -9.29 8.36 13.56
C PHE A 42 -10.33 9.36 13.09
N ALA A 43 -10.64 10.39 13.89
CA ALA A 43 -11.61 11.40 13.51
C ALA A 43 -11.22 12.16 12.23
N GLU A 44 -9.94 12.49 12.06
CA GLU A 44 -9.41 13.12 10.86
C GLU A 44 -9.44 12.18 9.65
N ILE A 45 -9.02 10.93 9.82
CA ILE A 45 -9.08 9.89 8.77
C ILE A 45 -10.52 9.71 8.31
N ARG A 46 -11.47 9.61 9.24
CA ARG A 46 -12.90 9.43 8.97
C ARG A 46 -13.51 10.60 8.19
N ALA A 47 -13.03 11.82 8.39
CA ALA A 47 -13.52 13.00 7.68
C ALA A 47 -13.12 13.00 6.19
N GLU A 48 -12.05 12.32 5.83
CA GLU A 48 -11.44 12.36 4.49
C GLU A 48 -11.70 11.10 3.66
N PHE A 49 -12.06 9.95 4.26
CA PHE A 49 -12.14 8.70 3.54
C PHE A 49 -13.37 8.53 2.65
N ALA A 50 -13.23 7.75 1.59
CA ALA A 50 -14.33 7.18 0.84
C ALA A 50 -14.76 5.86 1.50
N TYR A 51 -16.06 5.70 1.86
CA TYR A 51 -16.62 4.49 2.48
C TYR A 51 -17.55 3.75 1.54
N TRP A 52 -17.49 2.42 1.53
CA TRP A 52 -18.40 1.56 0.77
C TRP A 52 -18.61 0.21 1.47
N THR A 53 -19.68 -0.48 1.08
CA THR A 53 -20.09 -1.77 1.66
C THR A 53 -20.14 -2.91 0.65
N ASP A 54 -19.95 -2.62 -0.62
CA ASP A 54 -20.16 -3.56 -1.70
C ASP A 54 -18.83 -4.00 -2.33
N ILE A 55 -18.81 -5.25 -2.77
CA ILE A 55 -17.79 -5.81 -3.65
C ILE A 55 -18.47 -6.19 -4.95
N GLU A 56 -17.94 -5.74 -6.08
CA GLU A 56 -18.36 -6.11 -7.43
C GLU A 56 -17.27 -6.95 -8.09
N THR A 57 -17.66 -8.09 -8.62
CA THR A 57 -16.75 -8.99 -9.34
C THR A 57 -17.29 -9.23 -10.75
N PHE A 58 -16.49 -8.90 -11.75
CA PHE A 58 -16.77 -9.11 -13.17
C PHE A 58 -15.92 -10.26 -13.69
N VAL A 59 -16.57 -11.25 -14.30
CA VAL A 59 -15.92 -12.38 -14.97
C VAL A 59 -16.54 -12.50 -16.38
N GLY A 60 -15.79 -12.08 -17.39
CA GLY A 60 -16.37 -11.91 -18.73
C GLY A 60 -17.52 -10.89 -18.69
N ASP A 61 -18.70 -11.31 -19.18
CA ASP A 61 -19.92 -10.48 -19.21
C ASP A 61 -20.79 -10.60 -17.94
N GLU A 62 -20.39 -11.45 -17.00
CA GLU A 62 -21.13 -11.67 -15.75
C GLU A 62 -20.64 -10.77 -14.64
N MET A 63 -21.58 -10.19 -13.87
CA MET A 63 -21.27 -9.40 -12.67
C MET A 63 -21.98 -9.99 -11.45
N VAL A 64 -21.20 -10.21 -10.40
CA VAL A 64 -21.69 -10.63 -9.09
C VAL A 64 -21.40 -9.51 -8.08
N ARG A 65 -22.42 -9.15 -7.30
CA ARG A 65 -22.29 -8.19 -6.21
C ARG A 65 -22.49 -8.87 -4.86
N SER A 66 -21.57 -8.62 -3.93
CA SER A 66 -21.67 -8.98 -2.53
C SER A 66 -21.79 -7.71 -1.70
N THR A 67 -22.66 -7.70 -0.69
CA THR A 67 -22.97 -6.51 0.13
C THR A 67 -22.74 -6.77 1.61
N GLY A 68 -22.70 -5.70 2.41
CA GLY A 68 -22.56 -5.82 3.86
C GLY A 68 -21.11 -5.91 4.34
N HIS A 69 -20.16 -5.57 3.48
CA HIS A 69 -18.76 -5.37 3.85
C HIS A 69 -18.55 -3.94 4.35
N GLY A 70 -17.50 -3.72 5.12
CA GLY A 70 -17.12 -2.40 5.58
C GLY A 70 -15.69 -2.08 5.14
N PHE A 71 -15.56 -1.17 4.18
CA PHE A 71 -14.26 -0.71 3.68
C PHE A 71 -14.23 0.80 3.58
N CYS A 72 -13.05 1.37 3.77
CA CYS A 72 -12.79 2.75 3.40
C CYS A 72 -11.48 2.87 2.61
N GLY A 73 -11.46 3.83 1.70
CA GLY A 73 -10.27 4.23 0.94
C GLY A 73 -9.88 5.66 1.29
N LEU A 74 -8.59 5.91 1.35
CA LEU A 74 -8.02 7.21 1.63
C LEU A 74 -6.77 7.40 0.78
N ALA A 75 -6.55 8.62 0.27
CA ALA A 75 -5.29 8.95 -0.40
C ALA A 75 -4.12 8.68 0.55
N ARG A 76 -3.14 7.89 0.11
CA ARG A 76 -1.96 7.53 0.93
C ARG A 76 -1.24 8.78 1.46
N ARG A 77 -1.11 9.80 0.61
CA ARG A 77 -0.51 11.08 1.00
C ARG A 77 -1.26 11.75 2.14
N LYS A 78 -2.61 11.77 2.07
CA LYS A 78 -3.45 12.36 3.12
C LYS A 78 -3.29 11.62 4.45
N LEU A 79 -3.23 10.28 4.41
CA LEU A 79 -2.95 9.48 5.61
C LEU A 79 -1.61 9.86 6.25
N LEU A 80 -0.55 9.96 5.46
CA LEU A 80 0.77 10.35 5.96
C LEU A 80 0.76 11.77 6.56
N GLU A 81 0.07 12.72 5.94
CA GLU A 81 -0.08 14.09 6.46
C GLU A 81 -0.80 14.13 7.83
N ILE A 82 -1.87 13.35 7.98
CA ILE A 82 -2.61 13.23 9.25
C ILE A 82 -1.70 12.65 10.34
N LEU A 83 -1.02 11.55 10.04
CA LEU A 83 -0.17 10.85 10.99
C LEU A 83 1.08 11.68 11.38
N ASP A 84 1.73 12.36 10.42
CA ASP A 84 2.86 13.26 10.70
C ASP A 84 2.44 14.42 11.62
N ARG A 85 1.34 15.09 11.29
CA ARG A 85 0.80 16.17 12.11
C ARG A 85 0.50 15.72 13.53
N ARG A 86 -0.13 14.54 13.67
CA ARG A 86 -0.44 13.95 14.96
C ARG A 86 0.81 13.57 15.75
N ALA A 87 1.78 12.94 15.12
CA ALA A 87 3.05 12.59 15.74
C ALA A 87 3.75 13.83 16.31
N ARG A 88 3.85 14.90 15.52
CA ARG A 88 4.43 16.18 15.97
C ARG A 88 3.65 16.83 17.13
N ALA A 89 2.31 16.78 17.07
CA ALA A 89 1.46 17.29 18.15
C ALA A 89 1.67 16.52 19.47
N LEU A 90 2.09 15.26 19.37
CA LEU A 90 2.45 14.43 20.54
C LEU A 90 3.92 14.60 20.98
N GLY A 91 4.69 15.46 20.32
CA GLY A 91 6.08 15.76 20.67
C GLY A 91 7.11 14.83 20.01
N VAL A 92 6.71 14.01 19.02
CA VAL A 92 7.64 13.19 18.24
C VAL A 92 8.55 14.07 17.38
N ARG A 93 9.85 13.79 17.38
CA ARG A 93 10.82 14.44 16.50
C ARG A 93 10.93 13.69 15.20
N MET A 94 10.57 14.35 14.09
CA MET A 94 10.57 13.76 12.74
C MET A 94 11.83 14.21 11.98
N HIS A 95 12.67 13.27 11.57
CA HIS A 95 13.91 13.48 10.82
C HIS A 95 13.75 12.89 9.40
N TYR A 96 13.34 13.75 8.46
CA TYR A 96 13.23 13.39 7.05
C TYR A 96 14.58 13.50 6.33
N GLU A 97 14.69 12.84 5.16
CA GLU A 97 15.91 12.78 4.35
C GLU A 97 17.13 12.30 5.19
N THR A 98 16.85 11.43 6.16
CA THR A 98 17.84 10.96 7.13
C THR A 98 17.81 9.43 7.21
N GLU A 99 18.91 8.82 6.82
CA GLU A 99 19.13 7.39 6.95
C GLU A 99 20.09 7.14 8.15
N VAL A 100 19.72 6.20 9.02
CA VAL A 100 20.49 5.90 10.24
C VAL A 100 20.67 4.40 10.37
N SER A 101 21.91 3.94 10.60
CA SER A 101 22.20 2.53 10.79
C SER A 101 21.67 2.01 12.15
N ARG A 102 21.40 0.71 12.19
CA ARG A 102 20.98 0.01 13.40
C ARG A 102 21.94 0.27 14.58
N GLU A 103 23.24 0.20 14.34
CA GLU A 103 24.28 0.42 15.38
C GLU A 103 24.15 1.78 16.06
N VAL A 104 23.91 2.83 15.28
CA VAL A 104 23.72 4.19 15.82
C VAL A 104 22.45 4.29 16.65
N LEU A 105 21.34 3.75 16.12
CA LEU A 105 20.06 3.75 16.83
C LEU A 105 20.14 2.98 18.16
N GLU A 106 20.73 1.79 18.17
CA GLU A 106 20.86 0.98 19.37
C GLU A 106 21.78 1.63 20.44
N ARG A 107 22.73 2.46 20.03
CA ARG A 107 23.57 3.20 20.97
C ARG A 107 22.80 4.34 21.66
N GLU A 108 21.88 4.99 20.93
CA GLU A 108 21.22 6.23 21.35
C GLU A 108 19.84 6.02 21.97
N ALA A 109 19.19 4.89 21.68
CA ALA A 109 17.82 4.59 22.14
C ALA A 109 17.76 3.39 23.07
N ASP A 110 16.74 3.35 23.93
CA ASP A 110 16.42 2.21 24.78
C ASP A 110 15.63 1.13 24.01
N LEU A 111 14.87 1.54 22.98
CA LEU A 111 14.11 0.68 22.09
C LEU A 111 14.22 1.22 20.66
N VAL A 112 14.48 0.34 19.71
CA VAL A 112 14.47 0.62 18.26
C VAL A 112 13.32 -0.14 17.62
N VAL A 113 12.41 0.59 16.96
CA VAL A 113 11.33 -0.01 16.18
C VAL A 113 11.67 0.18 14.70
N ALA A 114 12.06 -0.91 14.04
CA ALA A 114 12.38 -0.91 12.62
C ALA A 114 11.11 -1.19 11.80
N SER A 115 10.61 -0.16 11.14
CA SER A 115 9.48 -0.21 10.20
C SER A 115 9.88 0.29 8.81
N ASP A 116 11.12 0.01 8.42
CA ASP A 116 11.80 0.47 7.21
C ASP A 116 11.42 -0.32 5.94
N GLY A 117 10.33 -1.10 6.03
CA GLY A 117 9.64 -1.70 4.91
C GLY A 117 10.28 -2.98 4.37
N ILE A 118 9.81 -3.38 3.19
CA ILE A 118 10.12 -4.68 2.57
C ILE A 118 11.63 -4.88 2.30
N ASN A 119 12.37 -3.80 2.06
CA ASN A 119 13.82 -3.80 1.84
C ASN A 119 14.59 -3.43 3.12
N SER A 120 14.05 -3.73 4.27
CA SER A 120 14.60 -3.34 5.58
C SER A 120 16.10 -3.57 5.69
N GLN A 121 16.83 -2.49 5.94
CA GLN A 121 18.26 -2.56 6.21
C GLN A 121 18.54 -3.16 7.59
N VAL A 122 17.72 -2.80 8.58
CA VAL A 122 17.83 -3.33 9.94
C VAL A 122 17.67 -4.85 9.96
N ARG A 123 16.68 -5.39 9.21
CA ARG A 123 16.51 -6.84 9.04
C ARG A 123 17.73 -7.48 8.39
N GLN A 124 18.26 -6.89 7.32
CA GLN A 124 19.42 -7.41 6.60
C GLN A 124 20.67 -7.43 7.46
N GLU A 125 20.92 -6.40 8.28
CA GLU A 125 22.03 -6.33 9.21
C GLU A 125 21.95 -7.42 10.31
N GLY A 126 20.74 -7.79 10.74
CA GLY A 126 20.49 -8.84 11.74
C GLY A 126 19.98 -10.17 11.17
N ARG A 127 20.17 -10.44 9.86
CA ARG A 127 19.51 -11.54 9.14
C ARG A 127 19.71 -12.93 9.77
N GLU A 128 20.87 -13.22 10.35
CA GLU A 128 21.15 -14.50 11.00
C GLU A 128 20.30 -14.69 12.26
N HIS A 129 20.07 -13.63 13.01
CA HIS A 129 19.26 -13.67 14.22
C HIS A 129 17.76 -13.67 13.89
N PHE A 130 17.34 -12.82 12.97
CA PHE A 130 15.93 -12.74 12.57
C PHE A 130 15.45 -13.94 11.77
N GLY A 131 16.35 -14.78 11.24
CA GLY A 131 15.98 -15.96 10.42
C GLY A 131 15.20 -15.56 9.16
N GLU A 132 15.71 -14.56 8.42
CA GLU A 132 15.07 -14.02 7.22
C GLU A 132 14.85 -15.07 6.15
N SER A 133 13.62 -15.14 5.62
CA SER A 133 13.26 -15.89 4.43
C SER A 133 12.49 -14.97 3.46
N ILE A 134 12.92 -14.94 2.21
CA ILE A 134 12.28 -14.15 1.15
C ILE A 134 11.88 -15.07 0.00
N ASP A 135 10.56 -15.14 -0.27
CA ASP A 135 9.98 -15.89 -1.38
C ASP A 135 9.39 -14.92 -2.40
N TRP A 136 9.98 -14.86 -3.60
CA TRP A 136 9.54 -13.99 -4.67
C TRP A 136 8.33 -14.60 -5.38
N ARG A 137 7.23 -13.85 -5.37
CA ARG A 137 6.00 -14.28 -6.06
C ARG A 137 6.18 -14.18 -7.58
N VAL A 138 5.33 -14.91 -8.30
CA VAL A 138 5.36 -14.96 -9.77
C VAL A 138 4.39 -13.97 -10.43
N CYS A 139 3.47 -13.39 -9.66
CA CYS A 139 2.54 -12.40 -10.20
C CYS A 139 3.19 -11.03 -10.31
N ARG A 140 2.92 -10.38 -11.43
CA ARG A 140 3.30 -9.00 -11.72
C ARG A 140 2.12 -8.09 -11.48
N PHE A 141 2.36 -6.91 -10.93
CA PHE A 141 1.34 -5.89 -10.79
C PHE A 141 1.88 -4.52 -11.19
N SER A 142 0.97 -3.68 -11.69
CA SER A 142 1.22 -2.24 -11.86
C SER A 142 0.11 -1.46 -11.16
N TRP A 143 0.50 -0.46 -10.39
CA TRP A 143 -0.42 0.32 -9.55
C TRP A 143 -0.77 1.63 -10.23
N LEU A 144 -1.84 1.61 -11.01
CA LEU A 144 -2.43 2.76 -11.68
C LEU A 144 -3.48 3.43 -10.78
N GLY A 145 -3.86 4.65 -11.17
CA GLY A 145 -5.04 5.33 -10.70
C GLY A 145 -6.03 5.54 -11.83
N THR A 146 -7.23 6.01 -11.49
CA THR A 146 -8.23 6.46 -12.46
C THR A 146 -9.07 7.60 -11.86
N ASN A 147 -9.53 8.50 -12.73
CA ASN A 147 -10.54 9.52 -12.38
C ASN A 147 -11.98 8.97 -12.49
N LYS A 148 -12.16 7.66 -12.73
CA LYS A 148 -13.46 7.01 -12.67
C LYS A 148 -13.96 6.95 -11.22
N PRO A 149 -15.16 7.49 -10.93
CA PRO A 149 -15.78 7.32 -9.62
C PRO A 149 -16.27 5.88 -9.45
N LEU A 150 -15.69 5.15 -8.52
CA LEU A 150 -16.17 3.83 -8.13
C LEU A 150 -17.04 3.92 -6.88
N SER A 151 -18.01 3.02 -6.75
CA SER A 151 -18.93 2.93 -5.61
C SER A 151 -18.69 1.69 -4.75
N ALA A 152 -17.82 0.79 -5.19
CA ALA A 152 -17.57 -0.50 -4.58
C ALA A 152 -16.10 -0.90 -4.73
N PHE A 153 -15.68 -1.91 -3.99
CA PHE A 153 -14.46 -2.62 -4.30
C PHE A 153 -14.72 -3.47 -5.55
N THR A 154 -14.00 -3.21 -6.63
CA THR A 154 -14.26 -3.77 -7.95
C THR A 154 -13.14 -4.71 -8.38
N PHE A 155 -13.48 -5.95 -8.67
CA PHE A 155 -12.60 -6.95 -9.28
C PHE A 155 -13.06 -7.21 -10.70
N ILE A 156 -12.12 -7.23 -11.67
CA ILE A 156 -12.42 -7.51 -13.07
C ILE A 156 -11.44 -8.57 -13.57
N PHE A 157 -11.95 -9.72 -13.94
CA PHE A 157 -11.16 -10.79 -14.53
C PHE A 157 -11.41 -10.82 -16.03
N ARG A 158 -10.33 -10.79 -16.80
CA ARG A 158 -10.37 -10.84 -18.27
C ARG A 158 -9.29 -11.75 -18.81
N GLU A 159 -9.62 -12.51 -19.85
CA GLU A 159 -8.70 -13.36 -20.58
C GLU A 159 -8.53 -12.85 -22.01
N ASN A 160 -7.30 -12.93 -22.53
CA ASN A 160 -6.94 -12.68 -23.91
C ASN A 160 -5.89 -13.71 -24.38
N ASP A 161 -5.38 -13.58 -25.59
CA ASP A 161 -4.37 -14.50 -26.16
C ASP A 161 -3.07 -14.58 -25.35
N HIS A 162 -2.80 -13.59 -24.48
CA HIS A 162 -1.63 -13.59 -23.61
C HIS A 162 -1.86 -14.32 -22.28
N GLY A 163 -3.12 -14.44 -21.83
CA GLY A 163 -3.52 -15.10 -20.59
C GLY A 163 -4.55 -14.33 -19.78
N VAL A 164 -4.61 -14.61 -18.47
CA VAL A 164 -5.58 -14.01 -17.55
C VAL A 164 -5.01 -12.75 -16.88
N TRP A 165 -5.84 -11.73 -16.85
CA TRP A 165 -5.60 -10.43 -16.21
C TRP A 165 -6.64 -10.18 -15.13
N ASN A 166 -6.21 -9.55 -14.05
CA ASN A 166 -7.07 -9.13 -12.96
C ASN A 166 -6.89 -7.64 -12.69
N ILE A 167 -8.01 -6.94 -12.53
CA ILE A 167 -8.04 -5.60 -11.93
C ILE A 167 -8.62 -5.72 -10.54
N HIS A 168 -8.02 -5.03 -9.57
CA HIS A 168 -8.69 -4.66 -8.35
C HIS A 168 -8.65 -3.14 -8.16
N ALA A 169 -9.83 -2.57 -8.00
CA ALA A 169 -10.01 -1.13 -7.98
C ALA A 169 -10.94 -0.72 -6.85
N TYR A 170 -10.69 0.44 -6.25
CA TYR A 170 -11.51 0.98 -5.16
C TYR A 170 -11.38 2.50 -5.09
N PRO A 171 -12.44 3.23 -4.65
CA PRO A 171 -12.39 4.67 -4.50
C PRO A 171 -11.52 5.06 -3.30
N PHE A 172 -10.78 6.15 -3.40
CA PHE A 172 -10.04 6.71 -2.27
C PHE A 172 -10.21 8.24 -2.13
N GLU A 173 -10.81 8.87 -3.11
CA GLU A 173 -11.14 10.29 -3.08
C GLU A 173 -12.53 10.50 -3.69
N ARG A 174 -13.36 11.32 -3.04
CA ARG A 174 -14.72 11.64 -3.46
C ARG A 174 -14.85 13.14 -3.71
N GLY A 175 -15.94 13.56 -4.35
CA GLY A 175 -16.24 14.96 -4.59
C GLY A 175 -16.23 15.31 -6.08
N GLU A 176 -15.79 16.52 -6.41
CA GLU A 176 -15.81 17.03 -7.78
C GLU A 176 -14.74 16.38 -8.68
N GLU A 177 -13.63 16.00 -8.07
CA GLU A 177 -12.53 15.30 -8.76
C GLU A 177 -12.27 13.93 -8.09
N PRO A 178 -13.15 12.94 -8.33
CA PRO A 178 -13.03 11.64 -7.69
C PRO A 178 -11.81 10.89 -8.22
N LEU A 179 -11.14 10.16 -7.32
CA LEU A 179 -10.04 9.29 -7.69
C LEU A 179 -10.23 7.89 -7.13
N SER A 180 -9.87 6.92 -7.94
CA SER A 180 -9.89 5.50 -7.58
C SER A 180 -8.55 4.84 -7.90
N THR A 181 -8.18 3.86 -7.11
CA THR A 181 -7.05 2.98 -7.41
C THR A 181 -7.45 2.02 -8.53
N TRP A 182 -6.51 1.69 -9.42
CA TRP A 182 -6.69 0.73 -10.50
C TRP A 182 -5.45 -0.13 -10.62
N ILE A 183 -5.42 -1.24 -9.89
CA ILE A 183 -4.27 -2.14 -9.87
C ILE A 183 -4.51 -3.25 -10.89
N VAL A 184 -3.59 -3.39 -11.84
CA VAL A 184 -3.60 -4.49 -12.81
C VAL A 184 -2.60 -5.55 -12.38
N GLU A 185 -3.04 -6.81 -12.44
CA GLU A 185 -2.23 -7.98 -12.09
C GLU A 185 -2.33 -9.07 -13.15
N CYS A 186 -1.23 -9.80 -13.31
CA CYS A 186 -1.18 -11.01 -14.13
C CYS A 186 -0.02 -11.90 -13.68
N THR A 187 0.03 -13.13 -14.21
CA THR A 187 1.21 -13.99 -14.04
C THR A 187 2.41 -13.41 -14.81
N GLU A 188 3.63 -13.76 -14.40
CA GLU A 188 4.85 -13.38 -15.12
C GLU A 188 4.83 -13.89 -16.57
N GLU A 189 4.26 -15.07 -16.82
CA GLU A 189 4.14 -15.62 -18.15
C GLU A 189 3.21 -14.79 -19.04
N THR A 190 2.05 -14.38 -18.52
CA THR A 190 1.10 -13.49 -19.21
C THR A 190 1.74 -12.14 -19.53
N TRP A 191 2.44 -11.55 -18.56
CA TRP A 191 3.14 -10.29 -18.72
C TRP A 191 4.23 -10.32 -19.81
N ARG A 192 5.02 -11.42 -19.86
CA ARG A 192 6.02 -11.63 -20.92
C ARG A 192 5.41 -11.83 -22.29
N ARG A 193 4.36 -12.64 -22.39
CA ARG A 193 3.63 -12.84 -23.66
C ARG A 193 3.03 -11.54 -24.20
N ALA A 194 2.62 -10.64 -23.32
CA ALA A 194 2.12 -9.33 -23.67
C ALA A 194 3.23 -8.33 -24.09
N GLY A 195 4.51 -8.70 -23.97
CA GLY A 195 5.64 -7.84 -24.33
C GLY A 195 5.84 -6.64 -23.41
N LEU A 196 5.44 -6.76 -22.13
CA LEU A 196 5.49 -5.64 -21.17
C LEU A 196 6.78 -5.58 -20.33
N GLU A 197 7.81 -6.37 -20.68
CA GLU A 197 9.07 -6.46 -19.91
C GLU A 197 9.82 -5.13 -19.85
N ASP A 198 9.83 -4.40 -20.98
CA ASP A 198 10.49 -3.09 -21.09
C ASP A 198 9.48 -1.96 -21.34
N ALA A 199 8.18 -2.20 -21.00
CA ALA A 199 7.13 -1.24 -21.24
C ALA A 199 7.28 0.00 -20.37
N SER A 200 7.13 1.17 -20.98
CA SER A 200 7.00 2.44 -20.27
C SER A 200 5.66 2.52 -19.51
N GLU A 201 5.48 3.56 -18.69
CA GLU A 201 4.19 3.82 -18.06
C GLU A 201 3.11 4.08 -19.11
N GLU A 202 3.45 4.80 -20.19
CA GLU A 202 2.55 5.09 -21.32
C GLU A 202 2.13 3.82 -22.06
N ASP A 203 3.08 2.91 -22.35
CA ASP A 203 2.79 1.61 -22.99
C ASP A 203 1.90 0.74 -22.10
N THR A 204 2.17 0.72 -20.80
CA THR A 204 1.34 0.02 -19.80
C THR A 204 -0.08 0.58 -19.78
N VAL A 205 -0.23 1.91 -19.73
CA VAL A 205 -1.55 2.57 -19.77
C VAL A 205 -2.29 2.23 -21.06
N ALA A 206 -1.60 2.30 -22.21
CA ALA A 206 -2.21 2.00 -23.51
C ALA A 206 -2.73 0.55 -23.56
N TYR A 207 -1.91 -0.41 -23.13
CA TYR A 207 -2.29 -1.82 -23.07
C TYR A 207 -3.48 -2.07 -22.13
N VAL A 208 -3.44 -1.52 -20.91
CA VAL A 208 -4.50 -1.69 -19.91
C VAL A 208 -5.80 -1.02 -20.37
N ARG A 209 -5.71 0.14 -21.04
CA ARG A 209 -6.87 0.84 -21.64
C ARG A 209 -7.49 0.01 -22.78
N GLU A 210 -6.69 -0.59 -23.64
CA GLU A 210 -7.20 -1.47 -24.69
C GLU A 210 -7.94 -2.68 -24.10
N LEU A 211 -7.38 -3.28 -23.07
CA LEU A 211 -7.92 -4.49 -22.46
C LEU A 211 -9.17 -4.25 -21.59
N PHE A 212 -9.26 -3.12 -20.88
CA PHE A 212 -10.32 -2.81 -19.91
C PHE A 212 -11.10 -1.53 -20.21
N GLY A 213 -11.02 -1.01 -21.44
CA GLY A 213 -11.61 0.28 -21.81
C GLY A 213 -13.12 0.35 -21.62
N ASP A 214 -13.82 -0.77 -21.82
CA ASP A 214 -15.26 -0.92 -21.56
C ASP A 214 -15.61 -0.73 -20.06
N HIS A 215 -14.72 -1.10 -19.16
CA HIS A 215 -14.88 -0.87 -17.72
C HIS A 215 -14.38 0.52 -17.26
N LEU A 216 -13.68 1.25 -18.11
CA LEU A 216 -13.26 2.62 -17.82
C LEU A 216 -14.34 3.66 -18.16
N ASP A 217 -15.36 3.33 -18.98
CA ASP A 217 -16.45 4.22 -19.39
C ASP A 217 -15.97 5.59 -19.91
N GLY A 218 -14.81 5.62 -20.59
CA GLY A 218 -14.20 6.83 -21.12
C GLY A 218 -13.38 7.65 -20.13
N TYR A 219 -13.29 7.23 -18.88
CA TYR A 219 -12.39 7.84 -17.89
C TYR A 219 -10.93 7.50 -18.15
N ASP A 220 -10.03 8.30 -17.58
CA ASP A 220 -8.58 8.14 -17.76
C ASP A 220 -7.94 7.20 -16.75
N LEU A 221 -6.87 6.51 -17.20
CA LEU A 221 -5.88 5.89 -16.34
C LEU A 221 -4.77 6.90 -16.02
N LEU A 222 -4.34 6.91 -14.77
CA LEU A 222 -3.35 7.82 -14.22
C LEU A 222 -2.14 7.04 -13.73
N THR A 223 -0.94 7.62 -13.84
CA THR A 223 0.31 7.03 -13.38
C THR A 223 0.93 7.82 -12.22
N ASN A 224 1.59 7.11 -11.33
CA ASN A 224 2.41 7.65 -10.25
C ASN A 224 3.53 6.68 -9.91
N ARG A 225 4.59 6.66 -10.72
CA ARG A 225 5.65 5.65 -10.68
C ARG A 225 5.09 4.24 -10.81
N SER A 226 4.14 4.07 -11.74
CA SER A 226 3.34 2.86 -11.95
C SER A 226 4.08 1.81 -12.79
N ILE A 227 5.27 1.45 -12.35
CA ILE A 227 6.08 0.41 -12.99
C ILE A 227 5.63 -1.00 -12.58
N TRP A 228 5.85 -2.00 -13.43
CA TRP A 228 5.61 -3.39 -13.11
C TRP A 228 6.52 -3.89 -11.99
N ARG A 229 5.91 -4.51 -10.99
CA ARG A 229 6.60 -4.99 -9.78
C ARG A 229 6.17 -6.41 -9.44
N VAL A 230 6.96 -7.03 -8.57
CA VAL A 230 6.65 -8.31 -7.90
C VAL A 230 6.68 -8.06 -6.41
N PHE A 231 5.75 -8.66 -5.69
CA PHE A 231 5.81 -8.70 -4.23
C PHE A 231 6.64 -9.89 -3.75
N PRO A 232 7.66 -9.70 -2.92
CA PRO A 232 8.25 -10.78 -2.15
C PRO A 232 7.40 -11.08 -0.92
N THR A 233 7.31 -12.34 -0.55
CA THR A 233 6.84 -12.74 0.77
C THR A 233 8.04 -12.77 1.71
N VAL A 234 8.09 -11.85 2.63
CA VAL A 234 9.10 -11.77 3.68
C VAL A 234 8.57 -12.46 4.93
N ARG A 235 9.40 -13.28 5.55
CA ARG A 235 9.13 -13.93 6.85
C ARG A 235 10.38 -13.86 7.70
N CYS A 236 10.21 -13.62 8.99
CA CYS A 236 11.27 -13.71 9.99
C CYS A 236 10.84 -14.69 11.08
N GLU A 237 11.77 -15.55 11.51
CA GLU A 237 11.54 -16.50 12.62
C GLU A 237 11.49 -15.78 13.96
N ALA A 238 12.31 -14.73 14.12
CA ALA A 238 12.31 -13.84 15.28
C ALA A 238 12.09 -12.40 14.82
N TRP A 239 11.38 -11.63 15.63
CA TRP A 239 11.12 -10.21 15.34
C TRP A 239 11.85 -9.27 16.32
N VAL A 240 12.49 -9.83 17.34
CA VAL A 240 13.18 -9.07 18.38
C VAL A 240 14.63 -9.54 18.49
N ASP A 241 15.55 -8.58 18.45
CA ASP A 241 16.97 -8.79 18.69
C ASP A 241 17.51 -7.68 19.60
N GLY A 242 17.81 -8.03 20.85
CA GLY A 242 18.23 -7.06 21.86
C GLY A 242 17.20 -5.96 22.10
N LYS A 243 17.54 -4.73 21.74
CA LYS A 243 16.65 -3.55 21.82
C LYS A 243 15.84 -3.32 20.52
N THR A 244 16.12 -4.06 19.49
CA THR A 244 15.53 -3.84 18.15
C THR A 244 14.35 -4.77 17.94
N VAL A 245 13.23 -4.20 17.48
CA VAL A 245 12.01 -4.90 17.08
C VAL A 245 11.67 -4.57 15.62
N LEU A 246 11.42 -5.58 14.81
CA LEU A 246 10.91 -5.42 13.45
C LEU A 246 9.38 -5.25 13.48
N LEU A 247 8.83 -4.38 12.63
CA LEU A 247 7.40 -4.11 12.54
C LEU A 247 6.95 -3.91 11.08
N GLY A 248 5.76 -4.42 10.74
CA GLY A 248 5.20 -4.31 9.39
C GLY A 248 6.02 -5.09 8.36
N ASP A 249 6.18 -4.56 7.16
CA ASP A 249 6.88 -5.24 6.05
C ASP A 249 8.38 -5.50 6.31
N SER A 250 8.96 -4.87 7.32
CA SER A 250 10.32 -5.22 7.76
C SER A 250 10.36 -6.58 8.45
N ALA A 251 9.27 -6.98 9.13
CA ALA A 251 9.15 -8.25 9.84
C ALA A 251 8.52 -9.35 8.98
N HIS A 252 7.42 -9.03 8.30
CA HIS A 252 6.70 -9.94 7.42
C HIS A 252 5.82 -9.18 6.43
N THR A 253 5.53 -9.80 5.28
CA THR A 253 4.55 -9.30 4.33
C THR A 253 3.33 -10.21 4.28
N ALA A 254 2.15 -9.63 4.05
CA ALA A 254 0.86 -10.32 4.06
C ALA A 254 0.38 -10.70 2.64
N HIS A 255 1.23 -11.39 1.84
CA HIS A 255 0.89 -11.82 0.47
C HIS A 255 1.01 -13.31 0.29
#